data_5afb988de02fd89dc483a990dd68c4d1
#
_entry.id   5afb988de02fd89dc483a990dd68c4d1
#
_cell.length_a   1.000
_cell.length_b   1.000
_cell.length_c   1.000
_cell.angle_alpha   90.00
_cell.angle_beta   90.00
_cell.angle_gamma   90.00
#
_symmetry.space_group_name_H-M   'P 1'
#
loop_
_entity.id
_entity.type
_entity.pdbx_description
1 polymer ?
#
loop_
_entity_poly.entity_id
_entity_poly.type
_entity_poly.pdbx_seq_one_letter_code
_entity_poly.pdbx_strand_id
1 'polypeptide(L)'
;MAVAEKARRVLDLKTLSLPPRPHVLEIAVEDYVDSTGDDALRVDVVLDEDTTDEELGEQTFRMKWMIQDRLLEEGIEEVAYIFVAKPSELAEVEDE
;
A
#
# COMPACT_ATOMS: atom_id res chain seq x y z
N MET A 1 -2.27 17.17 12.74
CA MET A 1 -2.75 16.67 11.44
C MET A 1 -2.33 15.21 11.27
N ALA A 2 -3.25 14.37 10.88
CA ALA A 2 -2.95 12.95 10.71
C ALA A 2 -2.03 12.73 9.51
N VAL A 3 -0.94 11.99 9.74
CA VAL A 3 0.02 11.66 8.68
C VAL A 3 -0.66 10.86 7.55
N ALA A 4 -1.65 10.04 7.91
CA ALA A 4 -2.38 9.26 6.91
C ALA A 4 -3.07 10.13 5.87
N GLU A 5 -3.58 11.29 6.24
CA GLU A 5 -4.21 12.21 5.27
C GLU A 5 -3.21 12.68 4.24
N LYS A 6 -2.02 13.07 4.68
CA LYS A 6 -0.96 13.50 3.77
C LYS A 6 -0.52 12.34 2.88
N ALA A 7 -0.37 11.15 3.46
CA ALA A 7 0.02 9.96 2.71
C ALA A 7 -1.01 9.59 1.64
N ARG A 8 -2.30 9.74 1.93
CA ARG A 8 -3.35 9.49 0.95
C ARG A 8 -3.23 10.39 -0.29
N ARG A 9 -2.84 11.64 -0.08
CA ARG A 9 -2.63 12.58 -1.18
C ARG A 9 -1.41 12.19 -2.00
N VAL A 10 -0.35 11.79 -1.33
CA VAL A 10 0.90 11.39 -1.97
C VAL A 10 0.73 10.10 -2.77
N LEU A 11 -0.03 9.16 -2.24
CA LEU A 11 -0.25 7.85 -2.85
C LEU A 11 -1.53 7.80 -3.69
N ASP A 12 -1.78 8.86 -4.43
CA ASP A 12 -2.92 8.91 -5.36
C ASP A 12 -2.57 8.11 -6.62
N LEU A 13 -3.42 7.16 -6.96
CA LEU A 13 -3.23 6.32 -8.16
C LEU A 13 -3.08 7.11 -9.44
N LYS A 14 -3.68 8.30 -9.51
CA LYS A 14 -3.61 9.16 -10.69
C LYS A 14 -2.22 9.76 -10.89
N THR A 15 -1.48 9.96 -9.82
CA THR A 15 -0.17 10.61 -9.86
C THR A 15 0.98 9.66 -9.60
N LEU A 16 0.70 8.50 -9.05
CA LEU A 16 1.72 7.51 -8.71
C LEU A 16 2.08 6.68 -9.93
N SER A 17 3.35 6.70 -10.29
CA SER A 17 3.86 5.98 -11.47
C SER A 17 4.13 4.52 -11.15
N LEU A 18 3.06 3.73 -11.00
CA LEU A 18 3.18 2.30 -10.76
C LEU A 18 3.33 1.56 -12.09
N PRO A 19 3.95 0.38 -12.08
CA PRO A 19 4.04 -0.43 -13.30
C PRO A 19 2.63 -0.82 -13.78
N PRO A 20 2.44 -1.03 -15.09
CA PRO A 20 1.11 -1.34 -15.62
C PRO A 20 0.56 -2.68 -15.13
N ARG A 21 1.42 -3.57 -14.71
CA ARG A 21 1.04 -4.88 -14.16
C ARG A 21 1.83 -5.14 -12.88
N PRO A 22 1.24 -5.71 -11.84
CA PRO A 22 -0.20 -6.01 -11.73
C PRO A 22 -1.03 -4.73 -11.65
N HIS A 23 -2.30 -4.83 -12.04
CA HIS A 23 -3.19 -3.67 -12.02
C HIS A 23 -3.64 -3.38 -10.60
N VAL A 24 -3.41 -2.14 -10.15
CA VAL A 24 -3.79 -1.70 -8.81
C VAL A 24 -5.16 -1.04 -8.86
N LEU A 25 -6.09 -1.59 -8.11
CA LEU A 25 -7.46 -1.07 -8.06
C LEU A 25 -7.61 0.04 -7.03
N GLU A 26 -6.94 -0.08 -5.90
CA GLU A 26 -7.10 0.86 -4.80
C GLU A 26 -5.87 0.84 -3.90
N ILE A 27 -5.61 2.00 -3.29
CA ILE A 27 -4.62 2.12 -2.22
C ILE A 27 -5.32 2.80 -1.05
N ALA A 28 -5.39 2.11 0.08
CA ALA A 28 -5.98 2.65 1.30
C ALA A 28 -4.87 2.90 2.32
N VAL A 29 -4.93 4.04 3.00
CA VAL A 29 -3.92 4.43 3.97
C VAL A 29 -4.58 4.76 5.30
N GLU A 30 -4.04 4.20 6.38
CA GLU A 30 -4.52 4.44 7.73
C GLU A 30 -3.36 4.72 8.68
N ASP A 31 -3.66 5.46 9.76
CA ASP A 31 -2.71 5.61 10.85
C ASP A 31 -2.55 4.26 11.54
N TYR A 32 -1.34 3.95 11.95
CA TYR A 32 -1.03 2.66 12.54
C TYR A 32 -0.01 2.84 13.66
N VAL A 33 -0.10 2.00 14.68
CA VAL A 33 0.90 1.97 15.75
C VAL A 33 1.54 0.59 15.69
N ASP A 34 2.87 0.54 15.52
CA ASP A 34 3.56 -0.73 15.38
C ASP A 34 3.75 -1.44 16.72
N SER A 35 4.35 -2.61 16.70
CA SER A 35 4.52 -3.43 17.90
C SER A 35 5.42 -2.79 18.95
N THR A 36 6.22 -1.80 18.58
CA THR A 36 7.08 -1.08 19.51
C THR A 36 6.42 0.17 20.08
N GLY A 37 5.22 0.50 19.63
CA GLY A 37 4.48 1.68 20.05
C GLY A 37 4.78 2.93 19.24
N ASP A 38 5.56 2.80 18.17
CA ASP A 38 5.89 3.94 17.30
C ASP A 38 4.79 4.21 16.29
N ASP A 39 4.59 5.46 15.95
CA ASP A 39 3.66 5.86 14.90
C ASP A 39 4.13 5.36 13.55
N ALA A 40 3.21 4.80 12.80
CA ALA A 40 3.50 4.24 11.49
C ALA A 40 2.29 4.44 10.58
N LEU A 41 2.37 3.91 9.36
CA LEU A 41 1.27 3.94 8.41
C LEU A 41 0.96 2.52 7.97
N ARG A 42 -0.31 2.23 7.79
CA ARG A 42 -0.75 1.00 7.16
C ARG A 42 -1.23 1.32 5.76
N VAL A 43 -0.63 0.70 4.78
CA VAL A 43 -0.99 0.89 3.37
C VAL A 43 -1.49 -0.43 2.81
N ASP A 44 -2.75 -0.46 2.41
CA ASP A 44 -3.34 -1.64 1.79
C ASP A 44 -3.45 -1.39 0.29
N VAL A 45 -2.75 -2.22 -0.48
CA VAL A 45 -2.76 -2.17 -1.94
C VAL A 45 -3.66 -3.29 -2.44
N VAL A 46 -4.74 -2.94 -3.09
CA VAL A 46 -5.70 -3.91 -3.63
C VAL A 46 -5.44 -4.09 -5.11
N LEU A 47 -5.12 -5.31 -5.50
CA LEU A 47 -4.82 -5.66 -6.88
C LEU A 47 -6.02 -6.32 -7.55
N ASP A 48 -6.01 -6.30 -8.89
CA ASP A 48 -7.02 -6.95 -9.69
C ASP A 48 -7.03 -8.46 -9.41
N GLU A 49 -8.20 -9.07 -9.44
CA GLU A 49 -8.35 -10.52 -9.25
C GLU A 49 -7.56 -11.33 -10.28
N ASP A 50 -7.31 -10.76 -11.45
CA ASP A 50 -6.54 -11.41 -12.50
C ASP A 50 -5.03 -11.49 -12.21
N THR A 51 -4.59 -10.86 -11.12
CA THR A 51 -3.18 -10.87 -10.76
C THR A 51 -2.72 -12.30 -10.45
N THR A 52 -1.66 -12.74 -11.12
CA THR A 52 -1.11 -14.08 -10.90
C THR A 52 -0.19 -14.09 -9.68
N ASP A 53 0.02 -15.26 -9.11
CA ASP A 53 0.97 -15.42 -8.00
C ASP A 53 2.37 -15.02 -8.40
N GLU A 54 2.74 -15.27 -9.66
CA GLU A 54 4.03 -14.88 -10.20
C GLU A 54 4.19 -13.36 -10.20
N GLU A 55 3.16 -12.64 -10.66
CA GLU A 55 3.17 -11.18 -10.66
C GLU A 55 3.26 -10.63 -9.23
N LEU A 56 2.54 -11.26 -8.29
CA LEU A 56 2.62 -10.89 -6.88
C LEU A 56 4.04 -11.04 -6.36
N GLY A 57 4.69 -12.18 -6.65
CA GLY A 57 6.04 -12.42 -6.18
C GLY A 57 7.07 -11.45 -6.75
N GLU A 58 6.95 -11.13 -8.03
CA GLU A 58 7.91 -10.26 -8.70
C GLU A 58 7.71 -8.78 -8.41
N GLN A 59 6.46 -8.33 -8.32
CA GLN A 59 6.16 -6.92 -8.26
C GLN A 59 5.86 -6.38 -6.85
N THR A 60 5.51 -7.24 -5.91
CA THR A 60 5.16 -6.80 -4.57
C THR A 60 6.30 -6.02 -3.90
N PHE A 61 7.50 -6.56 -3.95
CA PHE A 61 8.66 -5.92 -3.36
C PHE A 61 8.93 -4.56 -4.01
N ARG A 62 8.85 -4.52 -5.33
CA ARG A 62 9.06 -3.29 -6.09
C ARG A 62 8.03 -2.23 -5.74
N MET A 63 6.76 -2.62 -5.64
CA MET A 63 5.70 -1.69 -5.25
C MET A 63 5.90 -1.14 -3.85
N LYS A 64 6.28 -2.00 -2.91
CA LYS A 64 6.56 -1.57 -1.54
C LYS A 64 7.68 -0.54 -1.52
N TRP A 65 8.72 -0.78 -2.29
CA TRP A 65 9.86 0.10 -2.38
C TRP A 65 9.47 1.46 -2.97
N MET A 66 8.70 1.44 -4.04
CA MET A 66 8.25 2.67 -4.70
C MET A 66 7.37 3.50 -3.78
N ILE A 67 6.46 2.85 -3.07
CA ILE A 67 5.56 3.54 -2.14
C ILE A 67 6.35 4.18 -1.01
N GLN A 68 7.26 3.42 -0.40
CA GLN A 68 8.09 3.94 0.69
C GLN A 68 8.95 5.11 0.22
N ASP A 69 9.56 4.98 -0.94
CA ASP A 69 10.39 6.01 -1.52
C ASP A 69 9.60 7.29 -1.79
N ARG A 70 8.40 7.15 -2.33
CA ARG A 70 7.52 8.29 -2.61
C ARG A 70 7.13 9.02 -1.33
N LEU A 71 6.85 8.28 -0.27
CA LEU A 71 6.52 8.88 1.02
C LEU A 71 7.70 9.67 1.58
N LEU A 72 8.90 9.11 1.48
CA LEU A 72 10.11 9.79 1.94
C LEU A 72 10.37 11.07 1.15
N GLU A 73 10.14 11.06 -0.16
CA GLU A 73 10.31 12.24 -1.00
C GLU A 73 9.40 13.38 -0.56
N GLU A 74 8.24 13.06 0.00
CA GLU A 74 7.28 14.06 0.48
C GLU A 74 7.47 14.41 1.96
N GLY A 75 8.55 13.95 2.55
CA GLY A 75 8.87 14.28 3.94
C GLY A 75 8.14 13.44 4.98
N ILE A 76 7.55 12.33 4.58
CA ILE A 76 6.88 11.42 5.49
C ILE A 76 7.89 10.37 5.95
N GLU A 77 8.30 10.48 7.21
CA GLU A 77 9.34 9.61 7.78
C GLU A 77 8.79 8.34 8.44
N GLU A 78 7.50 8.31 8.71
CA GLU A 78 6.86 7.15 9.33
C GLU A 78 7.01 5.92 8.45
N VAL A 79 7.29 4.78 9.09
CA VAL A 79 7.42 3.51 8.37
C VAL A 79 6.06 3.09 7.82
N ALA A 80 6.03 2.68 6.57
CA ALA A 80 4.80 2.19 5.94
C ALA A 80 4.80 0.67 5.96
N TYR A 81 3.78 0.10 6.62
CA TYR A 81 3.52 -1.35 6.59
C TYR A 81 2.58 -1.60 5.43
N ILE A 82 3.10 -2.15 4.36
CA ILE A 82 2.39 -2.29 3.10
C ILE A 82 1.90 -3.72 2.92
N PHE A 83 0.59 -3.87 2.76
CA PHE A 83 -0.05 -5.15 2.55
C PHE A 83 -0.64 -5.17 1.15
N VAL A 84 -0.39 -6.23 0.41
CA VAL A 84 -0.87 -6.38 -0.96
C VAL A 84 -1.82 -7.57 -1.00
N ALA A 85 -3.03 -7.36 -1.50
CA ALA A 85 -4.05 -8.40 -1.53
C ALA A 85 -4.99 -8.21 -2.70
N LYS A 86 -5.69 -9.27 -3.07
CA LYS A 86 -6.77 -9.23 -4.06
C LYS A 86 -8.11 -9.12 -3.32
N PRO A 87 -9.18 -8.62 -3.97
CA PRO A 87 -10.47 -8.46 -3.30
C PRO A 87 -11.00 -9.75 -2.65
N SER A 88 -10.80 -10.89 -3.28
CA SER A 88 -11.24 -12.17 -2.73
C SER A 88 -10.54 -12.49 -1.41
N GLU A 89 -9.27 -12.14 -1.27
CA GLU A 89 -8.53 -12.36 -0.05
C GLU A 89 -9.03 -11.46 1.08
N LEU A 90 -9.39 -10.23 0.75
CA LEU A 90 -9.95 -9.30 1.73
C LEU A 90 -11.33 -9.77 2.21
N ALA A 91 -12.14 -10.30 1.30
CA ALA A 91 -13.45 -10.84 1.65
C ALA A 91 -13.34 -12.01 2.62
N GLU A 92 -12.34 -12.86 2.42
CA GLU A 92 -12.08 -13.99 3.32
C GLU A 92 -11.74 -13.54 4.74
N VAL A 93 -10.94 -12.48 4.83
CA VAL A 93 -10.55 -11.92 6.13
C VAL A 93 -11.76 -11.32 6.85
N GLU A 94 -12.65 -10.69 6.13
CA GLU A 94 -13.85 -10.08 6.70
C GLU A 94 -14.88 -11.09 7.17
N ASP A 95 -14.80 -12.29 6.68
CA ASP A 95 -15.80 -13.34 6.92
C ASP A 95 -15.64 -14.06 8.26
N GLU A 96 -14.75 -13.63 9.07
CA GLU A 96 -14.57 -14.20 10.39
C GLU A 96 -15.60 -13.76 11.41
#